data_719912d3dd275d01631603550e62915b
#
_entry.id   719912d3dd275d01631603550e62915b
#
_cell.length_a   1.000
_cell.length_b   1.000
_cell.length_c   1.000
_cell.angle_alpha   90.00
_cell.angle_beta   90.00
_cell.angle_gamma   90.00
#
_symmetry.space_group_name_H-M   'P 1'
#
loop_
_entity.id
_entity.type
_entity.pdbx_description
1 polymer ?
#
loop_
_entity_poly.entity_id
_entity_poly.type
_entity_poly.pdbx_seq_one_letter_code
_entity_poly.pdbx_strand_id
1 'polypeptide(L)'
;RNNAISDMLEPGSTFKTASIMVALEDGKITPDYVVDTGNGQMPMHGRVMKDWNWRRGGYGKLTVTEILEVSSNVGTSYIIDHFYGSNPQKYIDGLRRMSIDQPLHLQIAGEGKPNIRGPKERSYFSKTALPWMSIGYETQVPPLNILTFYNAIANNGVSIRPKFVKAAVKDGEIVKEYPTEVINPKICSDKTLAQIREILQKVVGEGLAKPAGSKQFHVSGKTGTAQISQGAAGYKAGVTNYLVSFCGYFPSEAPKYSMIVSIQKPGPTASGGLMAGSVFSKIAERVYAKDLRLPLTSAIDTNSVVIPHVKAGEMRQTQRVLEELNINIQGKIADSGKEVWGSTHAAPQAVVLESRGIMQNFVPSVIGMGAKDAVYLLESKGLKVNLVGVGKVKSQSIANGTIIRKGQTITLTMN
;
A
#
# COMPACT_ATOMS: atom_id res chain seq x y z
N ARG A 1 6.08 3.21 18.65
CA ARG A 1 6.88 3.83 17.58
C ARG A 1 6.17 3.62 16.25
N ASN A 2 6.03 4.67 15.44
CA ASN A 2 5.44 4.58 14.11
C ASN A 2 6.57 4.60 13.06
N ASN A 3 6.89 3.43 12.51
CA ASN A 3 8.01 3.25 11.59
C ASN A 3 7.88 4.07 10.29
N ALA A 4 6.66 4.38 9.85
CA ALA A 4 6.44 5.18 8.65
C ALA A 4 6.96 6.62 8.77
N ILE A 5 7.01 7.16 9.99
CA ILE A 5 7.45 8.55 10.26
C ILE A 5 8.81 8.63 10.94
N SER A 6 9.24 7.57 11.64
CA SER A 6 10.44 7.60 12.50
C SER A 6 11.65 6.91 11.92
N ASP A 7 11.46 5.95 10.99
CA ASP A 7 12.57 5.16 10.50
C ASP A 7 13.37 5.94 9.46
N MET A 8 14.62 6.22 9.81
CA MET A 8 15.58 6.88 8.93
C MET A 8 16.22 5.84 8.02
N LEU A 9 15.65 5.64 6.85
CA LEU A 9 16.05 4.59 5.90
C LEU A 9 16.64 5.20 4.62
N GLU A 10 17.56 4.48 4.02
CA GLU A 10 17.99 4.77 2.67
C GLU A 10 16.89 4.34 1.70
N PRO A 11 16.26 5.28 0.96
CA PRO A 11 15.06 5.00 0.17
C PRO A 11 15.34 4.12 -1.06
N GLY A 12 16.60 3.99 -1.45
CA GLY A 12 16.99 3.24 -2.64
C GLY A 12 16.32 3.76 -3.90
N SER A 13 15.96 2.86 -4.80
CA SER A 13 15.50 3.22 -6.15
C SER A 13 14.22 4.05 -6.23
N THR A 14 13.44 4.20 -5.15
CA THR A 14 12.35 5.18 -5.14
C THR A 14 12.86 6.62 -5.24
N PHE A 15 14.09 6.86 -4.79
CA PHE A 15 14.74 8.17 -4.87
C PHE A 15 15.17 8.58 -6.27
N LYS A 16 15.35 7.61 -7.18
CA LYS A 16 15.72 7.88 -8.59
C LYS A 16 14.75 8.82 -9.30
N THR A 17 13.48 8.77 -8.93
CA THR A 17 12.46 9.71 -9.43
C THR A 17 12.86 11.16 -9.16
N ALA A 18 13.26 11.46 -7.92
CA ALA A 18 13.73 12.80 -7.56
C ALA A 18 15.01 13.19 -8.32
N SER A 19 15.95 12.26 -8.45
CA SER A 19 17.21 12.50 -9.18
C SER A 19 16.98 12.84 -10.65
N ILE A 20 16.13 12.08 -11.32
CA ILE A 20 15.79 12.32 -12.73
C ILE A 20 14.98 13.62 -12.86
N MET A 21 14.07 13.92 -11.93
CA MET A 21 13.33 15.20 -11.94
C MET A 21 14.26 16.41 -11.83
N VAL A 22 15.32 16.35 -11.01
CA VAL A 22 16.33 17.44 -10.95
C VAL A 22 16.96 17.66 -12.32
N ALA A 23 17.38 16.61 -13.00
CA ALA A 23 18.04 16.72 -14.29
C ALA A 23 17.09 17.16 -15.43
N LEU A 24 15.82 16.75 -15.39
CA LEU A 24 14.75 17.21 -16.30
C LEU A 24 14.47 18.70 -16.08
N GLU A 25 14.30 19.13 -14.83
CA GLU A 25 13.98 20.50 -14.46
C GLU A 25 15.11 21.47 -14.82
N ASP A 26 16.35 21.06 -14.66
CA ASP A 26 17.52 21.84 -15.04
C ASP A 26 17.81 21.78 -16.58
N GLY A 27 16.95 21.10 -17.36
CA GLY A 27 17.09 20.98 -18.82
C GLY A 27 18.33 20.20 -19.26
N LYS A 28 18.89 19.34 -18.40
CA LYS A 28 20.09 18.55 -18.70
C LYS A 28 19.80 17.35 -19.57
N ILE A 29 18.58 16.81 -19.45
CA ILE A 29 18.10 15.63 -20.16
C ILE A 29 16.66 15.82 -20.63
N THR A 30 16.23 14.96 -21.53
CA THR A 30 14.84 14.74 -21.93
C THR A 30 14.46 13.28 -21.64
N PRO A 31 13.17 12.90 -21.67
CA PRO A 31 12.75 11.50 -21.53
C PRO A 31 13.45 10.53 -22.52
N ASP A 32 13.78 11.03 -23.71
CA ASP A 32 14.41 10.26 -24.78
C ASP A 32 15.95 10.35 -24.79
N TYR A 33 16.56 11.08 -23.83
CA TYR A 33 18.01 11.15 -23.70
C TYR A 33 18.58 9.76 -23.45
N VAL A 34 19.55 9.33 -24.27
CA VAL A 34 20.08 7.96 -24.25
C VAL A 34 21.38 7.90 -23.46
N VAL A 35 21.46 6.92 -22.56
CA VAL A 35 22.68 6.55 -21.84
C VAL A 35 23.09 5.13 -22.22
N ASP A 36 24.35 4.92 -22.55
CA ASP A 36 24.90 3.58 -22.72
C ASP A 36 25.30 3.01 -21.34
N THR A 37 24.50 2.06 -20.85
CA THR A 37 24.76 1.37 -19.56
C THR A 37 25.65 0.12 -19.77
N GLY A 38 26.02 -0.20 -20.99
CA GLY A 38 26.88 -1.32 -21.37
C GLY A 38 26.39 -2.65 -20.83
N ASN A 39 27.30 -3.40 -20.23
CA ASN A 39 26.98 -4.68 -19.59
C ASN A 39 26.40 -4.53 -18.17
N GLY A 40 25.90 -3.37 -17.79
CA GLY A 40 25.32 -3.11 -16.46
C GLY A 40 26.38 -2.90 -15.37
N GLN A 41 27.59 -2.54 -15.73
CA GLN A 41 28.67 -2.16 -14.82
C GLN A 41 29.38 -0.92 -15.31
N MET A 42 29.61 0.05 -14.43
CA MET A 42 30.32 1.28 -14.76
C MET A 42 31.26 1.68 -13.61
N PRO A 43 32.57 1.83 -13.88
CA PRO A 43 33.51 2.38 -12.91
C PRO A 43 33.15 3.83 -12.59
N MET A 44 33.01 4.17 -11.30
CA MET A 44 32.73 5.51 -10.81
C MET A 44 33.62 5.82 -9.59
N HIS A 45 34.61 6.70 -9.79
CA HIS A 45 35.49 7.21 -8.75
C HIS A 45 36.13 6.10 -7.88
N GLY A 46 36.64 5.04 -8.50
CA GLY A 46 37.31 3.92 -7.81
C GLY A 46 36.36 2.84 -7.25
N ARG A 47 35.06 2.98 -7.47
CA ARG A 47 34.06 1.92 -7.22
C ARG A 47 33.34 1.55 -8.50
N VAL A 48 32.65 0.39 -8.50
CA VAL A 48 31.86 -0.05 -9.66
C VAL A 48 30.38 0.04 -9.31
N MET A 49 29.64 0.89 -10.04
CA MET A 49 28.20 0.91 -10.02
C MET A 49 27.68 -0.28 -10.83
N LYS A 50 26.62 -0.95 -10.31
CA LYS A 50 26.09 -2.15 -10.95
C LYS A 50 24.58 -2.12 -11.03
N ASP A 51 24.05 -2.52 -12.18
CA ASP A 51 22.65 -2.88 -12.36
C ASP A 51 22.39 -4.30 -11.83
N TRP A 52 21.16 -4.62 -11.50
CA TRP A 52 20.82 -5.93 -10.94
C TRP A 52 21.09 -7.09 -11.92
N ASN A 53 21.01 -6.82 -13.23
CA ASN A 53 21.20 -7.82 -14.29
C ASN A 53 22.62 -7.85 -14.90
N TRP A 54 23.60 -7.20 -14.24
CA TRP A 54 24.98 -7.13 -14.76
C TRP A 54 25.61 -8.50 -15.08
N ARG A 55 25.21 -9.55 -14.34
CA ARG A 55 25.67 -10.92 -14.61
C ARG A 55 24.97 -11.57 -15.81
N ARG A 56 23.93 -10.93 -16.33
CA ARG A 56 23.14 -11.37 -17.49
C ARG A 56 23.36 -10.51 -18.74
N GLY A 57 24.42 -9.71 -18.75
CA GLY A 57 24.83 -8.88 -19.88
C GLY A 57 24.38 -7.42 -19.85
N GLY A 58 23.69 -6.97 -18.79
CA GLY A 58 23.22 -5.58 -18.67
C GLY A 58 22.07 -5.24 -19.61
N TYR A 59 21.89 -3.95 -19.88
CA TYR A 59 20.80 -3.43 -20.71
C TYR A 59 21.28 -2.73 -22.00
N GLY A 60 22.59 -2.42 -22.11
CA GLY A 60 23.10 -1.62 -23.23
C GLY A 60 22.63 -0.18 -23.18
N LYS A 61 22.14 0.35 -24.29
CA LYS A 61 21.64 1.72 -24.42
C LYS A 61 20.19 1.80 -23.92
N LEU A 62 19.92 2.77 -23.04
CA LEU A 62 18.61 3.04 -22.46
C LEU A 62 18.28 4.53 -22.57
N THR A 63 17.06 4.86 -22.91
CA THR A 63 16.47 6.19 -22.70
C THR A 63 16.28 6.48 -21.21
N VAL A 64 16.11 7.74 -20.84
CA VAL A 64 15.77 8.13 -19.46
C VAL A 64 14.50 7.45 -18.97
N THR A 65 13.51 7.31 -19.84
CA THR A 65 12.27 6.57 -19.55
C THR A 65 12.59 5.11 -19.19
N GLU A 66 13.31 4.41 -20.05
CA GLU A 66 13.71 3.01 -19.82
C GLU A 66 14.62 2.84 -18.59
N ILE A 67 15.51 3.82 -18.30
CA ILE A 67 16.34 3.82 -17.08
C ILE A 67 15.44 3.72 -15.83
N LEU A 68 14.31 4.44 -15.75
CA LEU A 68 13.39 4.34 -14.64
C LEU A 68 12.54 3.08 -14.69
N GLU A 69 12.12 2.61 -15.88
CA GLU A 69 11.35 1.36 -16.07
C GLU A 69 12.10 0.15 -15.55
N VAL A 70 13.36 0.00 -15.96
CA VAL A 70 14.21 -1.12 -15.52
C VAL A 70 14.98 -0.83 -14.25
N SER A 71 14.79 0.37 -13.68
CA SER A 71 15.46 0.82 -12.46
C SER A 71 17.00 0.75 -12.54
N SER A 72 17.61 1.14 -13.67
CA SER A 72 19.05 1.12 -13.86
C SER A 72 19.77 2.02 -12.85
N ASN A 73 20.68 1.45 -12.08
CA ASN A 73 21.59 2.19 -11.21
C ASN A 73 22.64 2.93 -12.03
N VAL A 74 23.20 2.23 -13.02
CA VAL A 74 24.24 2.77 -13.91
C VAL A 74 23.72 3.99 -14.67
N GLY A 75 22.53 3.89 -15.29
CA GLY A 75 21.95 4.99 -16.05
C GLY A 75 21.67 6.23 -15.19
N THR A 76 21.03 6.03 -14.03
CA THR A 76 20.71 7.16 -13.13
C THR A 76 21.97 7.80 -12.56
N SER A 77 22.91 7.00 -12.08
CA SER A 77 24.15 7.54 -11.49
C SER A 77 25.06 8.21 -12.50
N TYR A 78 25.10 7.67 -13.74
CA TYR A 78 25.84 8.32 -14.84
C TYR A 78 25.28 9.72 -15.14
N ILE A 79 23.96 9.88 -15.27
CA ILE A 79 23.33 11.17 -15.53
C ILE A 79 23.72 12.19 -14.45
N ILE A 80 23.56 11.81 -13.18
CA ILE A 80 23.80 12.75 -12.08
C ILE A 80 25.29 13.05 -11.93
N ASP A 81 26.16 12.07 -12.04
CA ASP A 81 27.60 12.29 -11.97
C ASP A 81 28.11 13.12 -13.15
N HIS A 82 27.64 12.86 -14.36
CA HIS A 82 28.03 13.58 -15.58
C HIS A 82 27.65 15.06 -15.53
N PHE A 83 26.43 15.39 -15.14
CA PHE A 83 25.93 16.77 -15.18
C PHE A 83 26.20 17.57 -13.90
N TYR A 84 26.42 16.90 -12.76
CA TYR A 84 26.58 17.55 -11.48
C TYR A 84 27.90 17.22 -10.77
N GLY A 85 28.73 16.33 -11.30
CA GLY A 85 29.99 15.90 -10.67
C GLY A 85 30.98 17.04 -10.43
N SER A 86 31.01 18.06 -11.30
CA SER A 86 31.81 19.27 -11.14
C SER A 86 31.27 20.23 -10.06
N ASN A 87 29.95 20.18 -9.78
CA ASN A 87 29.30 21.00 -8.76
C ASN A 87 28.14 20.23 -8.12
N PRO A 88 28.43 19.27 -7.23
CA PRO A 88 27.41 18.43 -6.60
C PRO A 88 26.36 19.23 -5.79
N GLN A 89 26.71 20.43 -5.34
CA GLN A 89 25.75 21.27 -4.60
C GLN A 89 24.53 21.65 -5.43
N LYS A 90 24.67 21.82 -6.77
CA LYS A 90 23.53 22.10 -7.65
C LYS A 90 22.49 20.97 -7.63
N TYR A 91 22.94 19.72 -7.57
CA TYR A 91 22.04 18.58 -7.45
C TYR A 91 21.29 18.60 -6.10
N ILE A 92 22.01 18.87 -5.00
CA ILE A 92 21.42 19.01 -3.66
C ILE A 92 20.40 20.16 -3.64
N ASP A 93 20.73 21.31 -4.21
CA ASP A 93 19.82 22.45 -4.29
C ASP A 93 18.59 22.13 -5.15
N GLY A 94 18.73 21.28 -6.18
CA GLY A 94 17.62 20.72 -6.95
C GLY A 94 16.68 19.85 -6.11
N LEU A 95 17.22 18.98 -5.26
CA LEU A 95 16.42 18.18 -4.31
C LEU A 95 15.67 19.05 -3.31
N ARG A 96 16.32 20.12 -2.83
CA ARG A 96 15.73 21.10 -1.89
C ARG A 96 14.57 21.88 -2.52
N ARG A 97 14.67 22.25 -3.78
CA ARG A 97 13.55 22.87 -4.50
C ARG A 97 12.28 22.02 -4.45
N MET A 98 12.43 20.69 -4.41
CA MET A 98 11.31 19.76 -4.29
C MET A 98 10.88 19.48 -2.84
N SER A 99 11.55 20.10 -1.85
CA SER A 99 11.27 19.96 -0.40
C SER A 99 11.38 18.52 0.13
N ILE A 100 12.15 17.64 -0.53
CA ILE A 100 12.28 16.24 -0.11
C ILE A 100 13.14 16.06 1.16
N ASP A 101 13.95 17.05 1.49
CA ASP A 101 14.82 17.11 2.67
C ASP A 101 14.17 17.83 3.86
N GLN A 102 12.93 18.31 3.72
CA GLN A 102 12.27 19.09 4.76
C GLN A 102 11.55 18.20 5.78
N PRO A 103 11.59 18.53 7.07
CA PRO A 103 10.72 17.92 8.06
C PRO A 103 9.27 18.28 7.75
N LEU A 104 8.37 17.33 8.01
CA LEU A 104 6.95 17.50 7.71
C LEU A 104 6.19 18.25 8.81
N HIS A 105 6.81 18.40 10.01
CA HIS A 105 6.19 19.02 11.19
C HIS A 105 4.83 18.40 11.52
N LEU A 106 4.83 17.08 11.68
CA LEU A 106 3.62 16.28 11.89
C LEU A 106 2.96 16.60 13.25
N GLN A 107 1.65 16.43 13.31
CA GLN A 107 0.86 16.59 14.53
C GLN A 107 1.06 15.44 15.55
N ILE A 108 1.85 14.43 15.20
CA ILE A 108 2.15 13.27 16.05
C ILE A 108 3.63 13.20 16.36
N ALA A 109 3.96 12.73 17.57
CA ALA A 109 5.34 12.63 18.02
C ALA A 109 6.14 11.53 17.32
N GLY A 110 7.46 11.71 17.25
CA GLY A 110 8.38 10.69 16.76
C GLY A 110 8.76 10.83 15.30
N GLU A 111 8.54 11.99 14.68
CA GLU A 111 8.98 12.30 13.33
C GLU A 111 10.52 12.26 13.21
N GLY A 112 11.00 11.50 12.21
CA GLY A 112 12.41 11.49 11.81
C GLY A 112 12.73 12.71 10.93
N LYS A 113 13.90 13.31 11.12
CA LYS A 113 14.34 14.45 10.32
C LYS A 113 15.14 13.94 9.11
N PRO A 114 14.72 14.22 7.85
CA PRO A 114 15.46 13.81 6.66
C PRO A 114 16.93 14.25 6.70
N ASN A 115 17.81 13.39 6.25
CA ASN A 115 19.24 13.62 6.25
C ASN A 115 19.81 13.51 4.83
N ILE A 116 19.76 14.63 4.09
CA ILE A 116 20.32 14.77 2.74
C ILE A 116 21.36 15.90 2.83
N ARG A 117 22.63 15.53 2.91
CA ARG A 117 23.73 16.49 3.11
C ARG A 117 24.66 16.55 1.90
N GLY A 118 24.80 17.72 1.35
CA GLY A 118 25.73 18.02 0.28
C GLY A 118 27.10 18.48 0.74
N PRO A 119 27.94 18.95 -0.20
CA PRO A 119 29.29 19.44 0.11
C PRO A 119 29.34 20.57 1.15
N LYS A 120 28.33 21.43 1.21
CA LYS A 120 28.27 22.55 2.16
C LYS A 120 28.01 22.11 3.61
N GLU A 121 27.43 20.93 3.81
CA GLU A 121 27.04 20.43 5.13
C GLU A 121 27.95 19.31 5.64
N ARG A 122 28.95 18.90 4.86
CA ARG A 122 29.92 17.85 5.22
C ARG A 122 31.32 18.42 5.22
N SER A 123 32.15 18.03 6.20
CA SER A 123 33.58 18.34 6.22
C SER A 123 34.35 17.72 5.06
N TYR A 124 33.84 16.58 4.55
CA TYR A 124 34.34 15.87 3.38
C TYR A 124 33.20 15.27 2.57
N PHE A 125 33.17 15.58 1.29
CA PHE A 125 32.23 15.01 0.32
C PHE A 125 33.00 14.13 -0.67
N SER A 126 32.86 12.82 -0.51
CA SER A 126 33.53 11.86 -1.41
C SER A 126 33.02 11.99 -2.85
N LYS A 127 33.88 11.83 -3.82
CA LYS A 127 33.47 11.77 -5.24
C LYS A 127 32.49 10.64 -5.52
N THR A 128 32.53 9.56 -4.73
CA THR A 128 31.54 8.46 -4.83
C THR A 128 30.18 8.81 -4.23
N ALA A 129 30.08 9.83 -3.35
CA ALA A 129 28.84 10.15 -2.67
C ALA A 129 27.74 10.55 -3.64
N LEU A 130 28.03 11.39 -4.63
CA LEU A 130 27.03 11.89 -5.58
C LEU A 130 26.36 10.77 -6.39
N PRO A 131 27.10 9.87 -7.11
CA PRO A 131 26.48 8.76 -7.84
C PRO A 131 25.68 7.81 -6.94
N TRP A 132 26.10 7.56 -5.69
CA TRP A 132 25.35 6.72 -4.75
C TRP A 132 24.11 7.42 -4.20
N MET A 133 24.18 8.75 -3.92
CA MET A 133 23.01 9.55 -3.56
C MET A 133 21.92 9.50 -4.64
N SER A 134 22.32 9.55 -5.91
CA SER A 134 21.35 9.58 -7.01
C SER A 134 20.45 8.34 -7.08
N ILE A 135 20.89 7.24 -6.52
CA ILE A 135 20.14 5.99 -6.45
C ILE A 135 19.59 5.70 -5.03
N GLY A 136 19.62 6.71 -4.14
CA GLY A 136 18.99 6.68 -2.82
C GLY A 136 19.82 6.04 -1.72
N TYR A 137 21.14 5.97 -1.87
CA TYR A 137 22.10 5.71 -0.79
C TYR A 137 22.71 7.02 -0.29
N GLU A 138 23.50 6.98 0.75
CA GLU A 138 24.11 8.19 1.35
C GLU A 138 23.07 9.24 1.82
N THR A 139 21.79 8.91 1.80
CA THR A 139 20.65 9.72 2.26
C THR A 139 19.79 8.90 3.19
N GLN A 140 19.14 9.55 4.14
CA GLN A 140 18.21 8.90 5.06
C GLN A 140 16.93 9.71 5.12
N VAL A 141 15.82 9.10 4.73
CA VAL A 141 14.53 9.77 4.59
C VAL A 141 13.43 8.86 5.14
N PRO A 142 12.55 9.36 6.03
CA PRO A 142 11.41 8.57 6.49
C PRO A 142 10.49 8.18 5.34
N PRO A 143 9.84 7.01 5.40
CA PRO A 143 8.91 6.58 4.35
C PRO A 143 7.82 7.59 4.03
N LEU A 144 7.28 8.30 5.03
CA LEU A 144 6.24 9.31 4.82
C LEU A 144 6.75 10.52 4.02
N ASN A 145 8.02 10.90 4.14
CA ASN A 145 8.58 11.98 3.32
C ASN A 145 8.69 11.56 1.85
N ILE A 146 9.07 10.30 1.57
CA ILE A 146 9.03 9.76 0.21
C ILE A 146 7.61 9.76 -0.32
N LEU A 147 6.63 9.32 0.47
CA LEU A 147 5.22 9.36 0.09
C LEU A 147 4.75 10.80 -0.18
N THR A 148 5.12 11.77 0.65
CA THR A 148 4.76 13.18 0.48
C THR A 148 5.31 13.74 -0.84
N PHE A 149 6.52 13.36 -1.23
CA PHE A 149 7.09 13.72 -2.53
C PHE A 149 6.29 13.11 -3.72
N TYR A 150 5.95 11.82 -3.67
CA TYR A 150 5.11 11.20 -4.71
C TYR A 150 3.68 11.76 -4.71
N ASN A 151 3.16 12.10 -3.54
CA ASN A 151 1.87 12.79 -3.43
C ASN A 151 1.91 14.16 -4.12
N ALA A 152 3.00 14.91 -3.99
CA ALA A 152 3.15 16.20 -4.69
C ALA A 152 3.15 16.02 -6.21
N ILE A 153 3.79 14.97 -6.75
CA ILE A 153 3.70 14.64 -8.19
C ILE A 153 2.24 14.35 -8.57
N ALA A 154 1.52 13.56 -7.78
CA ALA A 154 0.10 13.25 -7.98
C ALA A 154 -0.79 14.50 -7.86
N ASN A 155 -0.45 15.44 -6.99
CA ASN A 155 -1.21 16.65 -6.64
C ASN A 155 -0.75 17.88 -7.44
N ASN A 156 -0.53 17.73 -8.73
CA ASN A 156 -0.16 18.81 -9.66
C ASN A 156 1.07 19.63 -9.24
N GLY A 157 2.05 18.98 -8.62
CA GLY A 157 3.28 19.63 -8.17
C GLY A 157 3.16 20.35 -6.84
N VAL A 158 2.02 20.31 -6.18
CA VAL A 158 1.79 20.96 -4.88
C VAL A 158 2.07 19.97 -3.75
N SER A 159 3.13 20.22 -2.96
CA SER A 159 3.44 19.45 -1.75
C SER A 159 2.62 19.94 -0.58
N ILE A 160 1.87 19.04 0.05
CA ILE A 160 1.02 19.32 1.20
C ILE A 160 1.50 18.57 2.44
N ARG A 161 1.26 19.15 3.62
CA ARG A 161 1.57 18.51 4.89
C ARG A 161 0.60 17.36 5.15
N PRO A 162 1.11 16.13 5.42
CA PRO A 162 0.26 15.05 5.87
C PRO A 162 -0.46 15.41 7.16
N LYS A 163 -1.78 15.21 7.22
CA LYS A 163 -2.57 15.44 8.43
C LYS A 163 -3.33 14.16 8.82
N PHE A 164 -3.42 13.91 10.12
CA PHE A 164 -4.05 12.71 10.66
C PHE A 164 -5.44 12.99 11.23
N VAL A 165 -5.75 14.27 11.48
CA VAL A 165 -7.03 14.72 12.00
C VAL A 165 -7.63 15.73 11.03
N LYS A 166 -8.85 15.47 10.58
CA LYS A 166 -9.61 16.38 9.70
C LYS A 166 -10.32 17.45 10.51
N ALA A 167 -11.01 17.03 11.55
CA ALA A 167 -11.79 17.91 12.42
C ALA A 167 -11.92 17.29 13.82
N ALA A 168 -12.15 18.14 14.83
CA ALA A 168 -12.64 17.75 16.13
C ALA A 168 -14.16 17.98 16.18
N VAL A 169 -14.91 16.97 16.64
CA VAL A 169 -16.37 17.00 16.71
C VAL A 169 -16.79 16.83 18.17
N LYS A 170 -17.74 17.67 18.63
CA LYS A 170 -18.42 17.57 19.94
C LYS A 170 -19.91 17.61 19.71
N ASP A 171 -20.65 16.65 20.26
CA ASP A 171 -22.10 16.54 20.16
C ASP A 171 -22.65 16.59 18.71
N GLY A 172 -21.88 16.08 17.75
CA GLY A 172 -22.22 16.06 16.31
C GLY A 172 -21.82 17.32 15.54
N GLU A 173 -21.37 18.36 16.22
CA GLU A 173 -20.93 19.61 15.60
C GLU A 173 -19.40 19.71 15.48
N ILE A 174 -18.91 20.27 14.37
CA ILE A 174 -17.48 20.51 14.18
C ILE A 174 -17.07 21.71 15.04
N VAL A 175 -16.30 21.45 16.11
CA VAL A 175 -15.77 22.50 16.99
C VAL A 175 -14.40 23.04 16.53
N LYS A 176 -13.68 22.28 15.72
CA LYS A 176 -12.40 22.71 15.12
C LYS A 176 -12.13 21.95 13.84
N GLU A 177 -11.79 22.66 12.79
CA GLU A 177 -11.33 22.11 11.52
C GLU A 177 -9.82 22.33 11.35
N TYR A 178 -9.13 21.33 10.75
CA TYR A 178 -7.71 21.43 10.44
C TYR A 178 -7.56 21.56 8.93
N PRO A 179 -7.22 22.76 8.42
CA PRO A 179 -7.09 22.99 6.99
C PRO A 179 -5.90 22.22 6.40
N THR A 180 -5.87 22.13 5.06
CA THR A 180 -4.71 21.61 4.35
C THR A 180 -3.61 22.67 4.34
N GLU A 181 -2.40 22.29 4.76
CA GLU A 181 -1.23 23.17 4.76
C GLU A 181 -0.32 22.84 3.59
N VAL A 182 0.06 23.83 2.81
CA VAL A 182 0.97 23.73 1.68
C VAL A 182 2.41 23.88 2.18
N ILE A 183 3.26 22.85 1.92
CA ILE A 183 4.70 22.88 2.19
C ILE A 183 5.42 23.60 1.05
N ASN A 184 5.07 23.23 -0.19
CA ASN A 184 5.68 23.80 -1.38
C ASN A 184 4.60 23.90 -2.48
N PRO A 185 4.30 25.11 -2.95
CA PRO A 185 3.26 25.32 -3.95
C PRO A 185 3.63 24.79 -5.34
N LYS A 186 4.92 24.56 -5.63
CA LYS A 186 5.37 24.09 -6.93
C LYS A 186 6.75 23.42 -6.84
N ILE A 187 6.79 22.10 -6.80
CA ILE A 187 8.04 21.32 -6.69
C ILE A 187 8.85 21.28 -8.00
N CYS A 188 8.23 21.52 -9.15
CA CYS A 188 8.85 21.57 -10.47
C CYS A 188 7.97 22.31 -11.48
N SER A 189 8.48 22.57 -12.67
CA SER A 189 7.71 23.11 -13.80
C SER A 189 6.63 22.11 -14.26
N ASP A 190 5.59 22.64 -14.93
CA ASP A 190 4.51 21.82 -15.49
C ASP A 190 5.03 20.83 -16.56
N LYS A 191 6.09 21.25 -17.29
CA LYS A 191 6.77 20.40 -18.26
C LYS A 191 7.42 19.17 -17.58
N THR A 192 8.22 19.41 -16.55
CA THR A 192 8.88 18.33 -15.79
C THR A 192 7.84 17.43 -15.13
N LEU A 193 6.76 18.02 -14.60
CA LEU A 193 5.68 17.27 -13.99
C LEU A 193 4.98 16.34 -14.98
N ALA A 194 4.66 16.81 -16.17
CA ALA A 194 4.04 16.01 -17.23
C ALA A 194 4.95 14.85 -17.64
N GLN A 195 6.25 15.12 -17.87
CA GLN A 195 7.25 14.13 -18.23
C GLN A 195 7.39 13.03 -17.17
N ILE A 196 7.54 13.41 -15.90
CA ILE A 196 7.74 12.40 -14.86
C ILE A 196 6.49 11.57 -14.59
N ARG A 197 5.29 12.13 -14.74
CA ARG A 197 4.03 11.38 -14.64
C ARG A 197 3.91 10.31 -15.71
N GLU A 198 4.24 10.65 -16.95
CA GLU A 198 4.26 9.70 -18.06
C GLU A 198 5.27 8.57 -17.80
N ILE A 199 6.50 8.92 -17.40
CA ILE A 199 7.53 7.94 -17.06
C ILE A 199 7.06 7.01 -15.93
N LEU A 200 6.50 7.54 -14.84
CA LEU A 200 6.04 6.73 -13.71
C LEU A 200 4.88 5.79 -14.07
N GLN A 201 4.05 6.15 -15.02
CA GLN A 201 3.01 5.27 -15.55
C GLN A 201 3.63 4.14 -16.37
N LYS A 202 4.62 4.42 -17.22
CA LYS A 202 5.36 3.40 -17.99
C LYS A 202 6.14 2.45 -17.08
N VAL A 203 6.74 2.94 -15.98
CA VAL A 203 7.40 2.09 -14.97
C VAL A 203 6.49 0.97 -14.47
N VAL A 204 5.19 1.24 -14.31
CA VAL A 204 4.21 0.24 -13.88
C VAL A 204 3.64 -0.53 -15.08
N GLY A 205 3.37 0.12 -16.19
CA GLY A 205 2.80 -0.52 -17.38
C GLY A 205 3.79 -1.45 -18.11
N GLU A 206 5.04 -1.03 -18.24
CA GLU A 206 6.04 -1.68 -19.08
C GLU A 206 7.25 -2.18 -18.29
N GLY A 207 7.57 -1.53 -17.15
CA GLY A 207 8.78 -1.76 -16.37
C GLY A 207 8.70 -2.86 -15.30
N LEU A 208 9.66 -2.81 -14.38
CA LEU A 208 9.79 -3.77 -13.27
C LEU A 208 8.67 -3.65 -12.21
N ALA A 209 7.84 -2.62 -12.29
CA ALA A 209 6.76 -2.40 -11.34
C ALA A 209 5.41 -2.96 -11.80
N LYS A 210 5.34 -3.73 -12.88
CA LYS A 210 4.11 -4.42 -13.36
C LYS A 210 3.27 -5.08 -12.26
N PRO A 211 3.86 -5.75 -11.24
CA PRO A 211 3.07 -6.34 -10.15
C PRO A 211 2.29 -5.34 -9.29
N ALA A 212 2.60 -4.04 -9.36
CA ALA A 212 1.85 -2.99 -8.68
C ALA A 212 0.65 -2.47 -9.49
N GLY A 213 0.54 -2.85 -10.76
CA GLY A 213 -0.53 -2.44 -11.67
C GLY A 213 -1.87 -3.08 -11.35
N SER A 214 -2.92 -2.58 -11.99
CA SER A 214 -4.27 -3.12 -11.98
C SER A 214 -4.78 -3.27 -13.41
N LYS A 215 -5.74 -4.17 -13.62
CA LYS A 215 -6.47 -4.30 -14.89
C LYS A 215 -7.60 -3.27 -15.03
N GLN A 216 -7.96 -2.58 -13.96
CA GLN A 216 -9.12 -1.70 -13.90
C GLN A 216 -8.76 -0.21 -14.02
N PHE A 217 -7.53 0.15 -13.67
CA PHE A 217 -7.03 1.53 -13.69
C PHE A 217 -5.51 1.54 -13.81
N HIS A 218 -4.95 2.64 -14.33
CA HIS A 218 -3.51 2.79 -14.36
C HIS A 218 -2.96 3.23 -13.01
N VAL A 219 -1.78 2.71 -12.69
CA VAL A 219 -1.01 3.08 -11.50
C VAL A 219 0.29 3.72 -11.96
N SER A 220 0.69 4.79 -11.31
CA SER A 220 2.00 5.41 -11.47
C SER A 220 2.83 5.24 -10.21
N GLY A 221 4.10 4.90 -10.34
CA GLY A 221 4.96 4.72 -9.18
C GLY A 221 6.31 4.12 -9.49
N LYS A 222 7.08 3.85 -8.44
CA LYS A 222 8.43 3.32 -8.53
C LYS A 222 8.71 2.28 -7.45
N THR A 223 9.38 1.21 -7.83
CA THR A 223 9.91 0.20 -6.92
C THR A 223 11.20 0.66 -6.26
N GLY A 224 11.42 0.21 -5.03
CA GLY A 224 12.68 0.31 -4.32
C GLY A 224 13.17 -1.07 -3.86
N THR A 225 14.46 -1.29 -3.95
CA THR A 225 15.15 -2.42 -3.33
C THR A 225 16.51 -1.90 -2.87
N ALA A 226 16.64 -1.62 -1.57
CA ALA A 226 17.85 -1.09 -0.97
C ALA A 226 18.44 -2.08 0.02
N GLN A 227 19.77 -2.17 0.08
CA GLN A 227 20.43 -2.89 1.16
C GLN A 227 20.35 -2.05 2.43
N ILE A 228 20.05 -2.69 3.56
CA ILE A 228 20.03 -2.02 4.87
C ILE A 228 21.43 -2.10 5.48
N SER A 229 22.00 -0.94 5.78
CA SER A 229 23.26 -0.87 6.52
C SER A 229 23.08 -1.41 7.94
N GLN A 230 24.07 -2.17 8.42
CA GLN A 230 24.09 -2.76 9.76
C GLN A 230 24.93 -1.89 10.74
N GLY A 231 24.72 -0.60 10.71
CA GLY A 231 25.46 0.36 11.53
C GLY A 231 26.96 0.39 11.20
N ALA A 232 27.82 0.29 12.22
CA ALA A 232 29.29 0.34 12.03
C ALA A 232 29.85 -0.78 11.14
N ALA A 233 29.13 -1.90 11.00
CA ALA A 233 29.52 -3.01 10.12
C ALA A 233 29.19 -2.78 8.64
N GLY A 234 28.43 -1.73 8.32
CA GLY A 234 28.06 -1.36 6.95
C GLY A 234 27.19 -2.41 6.25
N TYR A 235 27.44 -2.61 4.95
CA TYR A 235 26.66 -3.55 4.11
C TYR A 235 27.28 -4.95 3.99
N LYS A 236 28.47 -5.18 4.56
CA LYS A 236 29.26 -6.40 4.35
C LYS A 236 29.19 -7.40 5.50
N ALA A 237 28.50 -7.10 6.59
CA ALA A 237 28.46 -7.96 7.77
C ALA A 237 27.33 -9.00 7.66
N GLY A 238 27.70 -10.27 7.53
CA GLY A 238 26.79 -11.40 7.63
C GLY A 238 25.70 -11.46 6.54
N VAL A 239 24.46 -11.69 6.93
CA VAL A 239 23.32 -11.78 6.00
C VAL A 239 22.93 -10.41 5.50
N THR A 240 22.89 -10.23 4.17
CA THR A 240 22.43 -8.98 3.55
C THR A 240 20.93 -8.80 3.80
N ASN A 241 20.58 -7.75 4.53
CA ASN A 241 19.20 -7.35 4.75
C ASN A 241 18.77 -6.32 3.71
N TYR A 242 17.51 -6.40 3.28
CA TYR A 242 16.94 -5.50 2.30
C TYR A 242 15.74 -4.73 2.86
N LEU A 243 15.54 -3.53 2.33
CA LEU A 243 14.29 -2.80 2.34
C LEU A 243 13.70 -2.91 0.94
N VAL A 244 12.54 -3.51 0.80
CA VAL A 244 11.80 -3.49 -0.46
C VAL A 244 10.61 -2.54 -0.32
N SER A 245 10.37 -1.73 -1.35
CA SER A 245 9.30 -0.74 -1.32
C SER A 245 8.66 -0.55 -2.69
N PHE A 246 7.44 -0.05 -2.68
CA PHE A 246 6.79 0.57 -3.81
C PHE A 246 6.09 1.83 -3.34
N CYS A 247 6.34 2.95 -4.01
CA CYS A 247 5.67 4.22 -3.76
C CYS A 247 5.01 4.71 -5.05
N GLY A 248 3.74 5.10 -4.96
CA GLY A 248 2.99 5.50 -6.14
C GLY A 248 1.62 6.07 -5.82
N TYR A 249 0.85 6.29 -6.87
CA TYR A 249 -0.50 6.86 -6.80
C TYR A 249 -1.42 6.27 -7.86
N PHE A 250 -2.72 6.39 -7.62
CA PHE A 250 -3.76 5.89 -8.52
C PHE A 250 -5.09 6.64 -8.37
N PRO A 251 -5.97 6.65 -9.43
CA PRO A 251 -5.64 6.37 -10.83
C PRO A 251 -4.56 7.32 -11.37
N SER A 252 -3.78 6.91 -12.38
CA SER A 252 -2.68 7.74 -12.92
C SER A 252 -3.16 9.05 -13.53
N GLU A 253 -4.27 9.01 -14.29
CA GLU A 253 -4.82 10.12 -15.07
C GLU A 253 -5.48 11.19 -14.17
N ALA A 254 -6.14 10.73 -13.10
CA ALA A 254 -6.82 11.59 -12.13
C ALA A 254 -6.52 11.10 -10.71
N PRO A 255 -5.32 11.36 -10.18
CA PRO A 255 -4.88 10.82 -8.91
C PRO A 255 -5.81 11.18 -7.75
N LYS A 256 -6.27 10.17 -7.00
CA LYS A 256 -7.07 10.33 -5.78
C LYS A 256 -6.34 9.83 -4.55
N TYR A 257 -5.47 8.84 -4.73
CA TYR A 257 -4.76 8.18 -3.64
C TYR A 257 -3.28 8.06 -3.96
N SER A 258 -2.46 8.30 -2.96
CA SER A 258 -1.03 7.96 -2.97
C SER A 258 -0.73 7.01 -1.81
N MET A 259 0.15 6.06 -2.01
CA MET A 259 0.49 5.05 -1.02
C MET A 259 1.94 4.62 -1.14
N ILE A 260 2.57 4.33 -0.01
CA ILE A 260 3.86 3.64 0.05
C ILE A 260 3.69 2.32 0.80
N VAL A 261 4.26 1.26 0.25
CA VAL A 261 4.42 -0.03 0.91
C VAL A 261 5.90 -0.27 1.10
N SER A 262 6.33 -0.48 2.34
CA SER A 262 7.72 -0.75 2.69
C SER A 262 7.81 -1.99 3.57
N ILE A 263 8.67 -2.95 3.18
CA ILE A 263 8.86 -4.20 3.89
C ILE A 263 10.36 -4.33 4.20
N GLN A 264 10.69 -4.39 5.48
CA GLN A 264 12.06 -4.58 5.94
C GLN A 264 12.36 -6.07 6.12
N LYS A 265 13.55 -6.48 5.74
CA LYS A 265 14.06 -7.86 5.89
C LYS A 265 13.09 -8.91 5.32
N PRO A 266 12.68 -8.80 4.05
CA PRO A 266 11.64 -9.67 3.47
C PRO A 266 12.07 -11.13 3.26
N GLY A 267 13.30 -11.52 3.60
CA GLY A 267 13.87 -12.82 3.29
C GLY A 267 14.46 -12.93 1.87
N PRO A 268 14.82 -14.13 1.41
CA PRO A 268 15.46 -14.34 0.10
C PRO A 268 14.54 -13.92 -1.05
N THR A 269 15.16 -13.58 -2.21
CA THR A 269 14.51 -13.02 -3.41
C THR A 269 13.83 -11.66 -3.20
N ALA A 270 14.46 -10.78 -2.40
CA ALA A 270 13.97 -9.42 -2.16
C ALA A 270 13.66 -8.67 -3.47
N SER A 271 12.40 -8.32 -3.69
CA SER A 271 11.92 -7.61 -4.88
C SER A 271 10.85 -6.59 -4.52
N GLY A 272 11.14 -5.30 -4.79
CA GLY A 272 10.16 -4.22 -4.56
C GLY A 272 8.88 -4.40 -5.38
N GLY A 273 9.00 -4.84 -6.66
CA GLY A 273 7.85 -5.10 -7.52
C GLY A 273 7.00 -6.27 -7.03
N LEU A 274 7.62 -7.45 -6.86
CA LEU A 274 6.90 -8.68 -6.50
C LEU A 274 6.31 -8.65 -5.09
N MET A 275 7.00 -8.04 -4.13
CA MET A 275 6.55 -8.02 -2.74
C MET A 275 5.73 -6.77 -2.42
N ALA A 276 6.35 -5.60 -2.42
CA ALA A 276 5.67 -4.36 -2.07
C ALA A 276 4.64 -3.93 -3.14
N GLY A 277 4.96 -4.11 -4.42
CA GLY A 277 4.06 -3.80 -5.54
C GLY A 277 2.79 -4.64 -5.52
N SER A 278 2.87 -5.94 -5.26
CA SER A 278 1.69 -6.81 -5.17
C SER A 278 0.77 -6.45 -4.01
N VAL A 279 1.34 -6.04 -2.87
CA VAL A 279 0.55 -5.54 -1.72
C VAL A 279 -0.13 -4.23 -2.10
N PHE A 280 0.60 -3.31 -2.75
CA PHE A 280 0.05 -2.04 -3.25
C PHE A 280 -1.13 -2.29 -4.17
N SER A 281 -0.99 -3.14 -5.20
CA SER A 281 -2.05 -3.48 -6.15
C SER A 281 -3.32 -3.98 -5.45
N LYS A 282 -3.18 -4.94 -4.54
CA LYS A 282 -4.34 -5.51 -3.80
C LYS A 282 -5.06 -4.47 -2.93
N ILE A 283 -4.32 -3.55 -2.30
CA ILE A 283 -4.93 -2.47 -1.53
C ILE A 283 -5.59 -1.47 -2.46
N ALA A 284 -4.90 -1.06 -3.54
CA ALA A 284 -5.41 -0.11 -4.52
C ALA A 284 -6.72 -0.58 -5.17
N GLU A 285 -6.81 -1.86 -5.56
CA GLU A 285 -8.02 -2.44 -6.12
C GLU A 285 -9.19 -2.42 -5.14
N ARG A 286 -8.95 -2.73 -3.85
CA ARG A 286 -9.99 -2.66 -2.82
C ARG A 286 -10.47 -1.25 -2.54
N VAL A 287 -9.53 -0.28 -2.50
CA VAL A 287 -9.86 1.14 -2.32
C VAL A 287 -10.63 1.66 -3.53
N TYR A 288 -10.18 1.32 -4.74
CA TYR A 288 -10.83 1.71 -5.97
C TYR A 288 -12.26 1.19 -6.04
N ALA A 289 -12.48 -0.08 -5.73
CA ALA A 289 -13.81 -0.70 -5.74
C ALA A 289 -14.76 -0.07 -4.70
N LYS A 290 -14.23 0.33 -3.52
CA LYS A 290 -15.04 0.91 -2.43
C LYS A 290 -15.41 2.37 -2.67
N ASP A 291 -14.45 3.21 -3.04
CA ASP A 291 -14.60 4.67 -2.97
C ASP A 291 -15.00 5.28 -4.32
N LEU A 292 -14.63 4.67 -5.42
CA LEU A 292 -14.97 5.17 -6.74
C LEU A 292 -16.38 4.79 -7.16
N ARG A 293 -17.14 4.11 -6.26
CA ARG A 293 -18.53 3.73 -6.54
C ARG A 293 -18.75 3.73 -8.03
N LEU A 294 -18.20 2.74 -8.72
CA LEU A 294 -18.54 2.56 -10.12
C LEU A 294 -20.05 2.58 -10.12
N PRO A 295 -20.72 3.53 -10.81
CA PRO A 295 -22.12 3.32 -11.05
C PRO A 295 -22.18 1.92 -11.65
N LEU A 296 -22.89 1.01 -11.01
CA LEU A 296 -23.16 -0.35 -11.50
C LEU A 296 -24.02 -0.31 -12.77
N THR A 297 -23.74 0.65 -13.65
CA THR A 297 -24.42 0.92 -14.92
C THR A 297 -23.61 0.49 -16.13
N SER A 298 -22.40 -0.05 -15.97
CA SER A 298 -21.78 -0.83 -17.04
C SER A 298 -22.24 -2.28 -16.86
N ALA A 299 -23.01 -2.78 -17.81
CA ALA A 299 -23.56 -4.11 -17.92
C ALA A 299 -22.87 -5.15 -17.03
N ILE A 300 -23.41 -5.34 -15.84
CA ILE A 300 -23.09 -6.53 -15.05
C ILE A 300 -23.48 -7.67 -15.95
N ASP A 301 -22.52 -8.49 -16.33
CA ASP A 301 -22.82 -9.81 -16.85
C ASP A 301 -23.64 -10.53 -15.75
N THR A 302 -24.95 -10.47 -15.89
CA THR A 302 -25.91 -11.06 -14.94
C THR A 302 -25.75 -12.56 -14.81
N ASN A 303 -24.88 -13.17 -15.61
CA ASN A 303 -24.56 -14.59 -15.56
C ASN A 303 -23.45 -14.95 -14.55
N SER A 304 -22.80 -13.98 -13.89
CA SER A 304 -21.72 -14.22 -12.94
C SER A 304 -21.93 -13.54 -11.58
N VAL A 305 -23.16 -13.48 -11.08
CA VAL A 305 -23.43 -12.98 -9.72
C VAL A 305 -22.82 -13.94 -8.70
N VAL A 306 -21.72 -13.52 -8.06
CA VAL A 306 -21.14 -14.27 -6.95
C VAL A 306 -22.04 -14.10 -5.73
N ILE A 307 -22.87 -15.10 -5.46
CA ILE A 307 -23.71 -15.12 -4.26
C ILE A 307 -22.83 -15.37 -3.03
N PRO A 308 -22.84 -14.49 -2.03
CA PRO A 308 -22.01 -14.63 -0.87
C PRO A 308 -22.41 -15.81 0.01
N HIS A 309 -21.43 -16.48 0.61
CA HIS A 309 -21.67 -17.41 1.70
C HIS A 309 -22.00 -16.64 2.97
N VAL A 310 -23.25 -16.64 3.38
CA VAL A 310 -23.74 -15.96 4.59
C VAL A 310 -23.72 -16.95 5.77
N LYS A 311 -23.43 -16.46 6.96
CA LYS A 311 -23.48 -17.28 8.19
C LYS A 311 -24.93 -17.54 8.60
N ALA A 312 -25.19 -18.69 9.19
CA ALA A 312 -26.41 -18.95 9.94
C ALA A 312 -26.52 -17.99 11.13
N GLY A 313 -27.72 -17.65 11.58
CA GLY A 313 -27.92 -16.71 12.67
C GLY A 313 -29.37 -16.24 12.78
N GLU A 314 -29.59 -14.99 13.18
CA GLU A 314 -30.90 -14.36 13.22
C GLU A 314 -31.28 -13.91 11.78
N MET A 315 -32.34 -14.50 11.26
CA MET A 315 -32.67 -14.43 9.82
C MET A 315 -33.28 -13.09 9.39
N ARG A 316 -33.99 -12.38 10.26
CA ARG A 316 -34.56 -11.06 9.91
C ARG A 316 -33.46 -10.01 9.73
N GLN A 317 -32.48 -10.01 10.62
CA GLN A 317 -31.35 -9.11 10.49
C GLN A 317 -30.51 -9.47 9.26
N THR A 318 -30.32 -10.76 9.01
CA THR A 318 -29.63 -11.25 7.81
C THR A 318 -30.39 -10.82 6.55
N GLN A 319 -31.71 -10.97 6.50
CA GLN A 319 -32.56 -10.52 5.40
C GLN A 319 -32.39 -9.02 5.17
N ARG A 320 -32.50 -8.20 6.22
CA ARG A 320 -32.35 -6.74 6.10
C ARG A 320 -30.99 -6.32 5.52
N VAL A 321 -29.93 -6.94 5.99
CA VAL A 321 -28.57 -6.67 5.45
C VAL A 321 -28.47 -7.05 3.97
N LEU A 322 -29.03 -8.20 3.56
CA LEU A 322 -29.00 -8.64 2.18
C LEU A 322 -29.85 -7.74 1.25
N GLU A 323 -31.01 -7.27 1.74
CA GLU A 323 -31.85 -6.30 1.03
C GLU A 323 -31.15 -4.95 0.83
N GLU A 324 -30.50 -4.42 1.87
CA GLU A 324 -29.69 -3.18 1.79
C GLU A 324 -28.49 -3.33 0.81
N LEU A 325 -27.95 -4.54 0.67
CA LEU A 325 -26.89 -4.85 -0.28
C LEU A 325 -27.40 -5.20 -1.68
N ASN A 326 -28.72 -5.15 -1.93
CA ASN A 326 -29.36 -5.55 -3.18
C ASN A 326 -29.03 -6.99 -3.61
N ILE A 327 -28.92 -7.92 -2.65
CA ILE A 327 -28.71 -9.34 -2.92
C ILE A 327 -30.06 -10.04 -2.95
N ASN A 328 -30.32 -10.78 -4.02
CA ASN A 328 -31.56 -11.54 -4.15
C ASN A 328 -31.70 -12.57 -3.02
N ILE A 329 -32.90 -12.67 -2.46
CA ILE A 329 -33.25 -13.55 -1.36
C ILE A 329 -34.40 -14.46 -1.77
N GLN A 330 -34.26 -15.74 -1.46
CA GLN A 330 -35.35 -16.73 -1.48
C GLN A 330 -35.68 -17.16 -0.06
N GLY A 331 -36.97 -17.43 0.22
CA GLY A 331 -37.43 -17.81 1.57
C GLY A 331 -37.51 -16.60 2.50
N LYS A 332 -38.15 -15.50 2.06
CA LYS A 332 -38.32 -14.29 2.89
C LYS A 332 -38.99 -14.60 4.21
N ILE A 333 -38.45 -14.05 5.27
CA ILE A 333 -38.94 -14.19 6.66
C ILE A 333 -39.96 -13.09 6.94
N ALA A 334 -41.14 -13.47 7.36
CA ALA A 334 -42.18 -12.51 7.74
C ALA A 334 -41.78 -11.72 8.99
N ASP A 335 -42.10 -10.44 9.03
CA ASP A 335 -41.82 -9.60 10.18
C ASP A 335 -42.90 -9.86 11.26
N SER A 336 -42.61 -10.79 12.15
CA SER A 336 -43.47 -11.17 13.27
C SER A 336 -43.14 -10.49 14.59
N GLY A 337 -42.15 -9.56 14.59
CA GLY A 337 -41.64 -8.94 15.82
C GLY A 337 -40.81 -9.89 16.72
N LYS A 338 -40.75 -11.21 16.42
CA LYS A 338 -39.98 -12.20 17.18
C LYS A 338 -38.69 -12.59 16.44
N GLU A 339 -37.64 -12.94 17.19
CA GLU A 339 -36.41 -13.46 16.64
C GLU A 339 -36.67 -14.76 15.84
N VAL A 340 -36.13 -14.85 14.64
CA VAL A 340 -36.21 -16.02 13.76
C VAL A 340 -34.82 -16.54 13.48
N TRP A 341 -34.50 -17.65 14.10
CA TRP A 341 -33.19 -18.31 13.91
C TRP A 341 -33.22 -19.25 12.71
N GLY A 342 -32.10 -19.35 12.03
CA GLY A 342 -32.09 -20.19 10.83
C GLY A 342 -30.70 -20.43 10.22
N SER A 343 -30.72 -21.02 9.04
CA SER A 343 -29.54 -21.24 8.19
C SER A 343 -29.69 -20.53 6.86
N THR A 344 -28.54 -20.37 6.21
CA THR A 344 -28.45 -19.80 4.88
C THR A 344 -27.68 -20.74 3.98
N HIS A 345 -28.01 -20.77 2.70
CA HIS A 345 -27.16 -21.37 1.66
C HIS A 345 -27.21 -20.54 0.37
N ALA A 346 -26.11 -20.59 -0.38
CA ALA A 346 -26.03 -19.92 -1.68
C ALA A 346 -26.71 -20.77 -2.75
N ALA A 347 -27.63 -20.15 -3.50
CA ALA A 347 -28.21 -20.67 -4.73
C ALA A 347 -27.64 -19.91 -5.94
N PRO A 348 -27.81 -20.36 -7.19
CA PRO A 348 -27.16 -19.74 -8.36
C PRO A 348 -27.38 -18.24 -8.53
N GLN A 349 -28.50 -17.69 -8.03
CA GLN A 349 -28.84 -16.27 -8.20
C GLN A 349 -29.38 -15.60 -6.91
N ALA A 350 -29.34 -16.29 -5.77
CA ALA A 350 -29.91 -15.78 -4.53
C ALA A 350 -29.28 -16.43 -3.28
N VAL A 351 -29.38 -15.77 -2.15
CA VAL A 351 -29.20 -16.40 -0.83
C VAL A 351 -30.54 -16.96 -0.38
N VAL A 352 -30.57 -18.24 -0.06
CA VAL A 352 -31.76 -18.89 0.50
C VAL A 352 -31.72 -18.79 2.00
N LEU A 353 -32.81 -18.29 2.62
CA LEU A 353 -33.00 -18.22 4.06
C LEU A 353 -33.95 -19.32 4.48
N GLU A 354 -33.52 -20.13 5.45
CA GLU A 354 -34.31 -21.21 6.04
C GLU A 354 -34.48 -21.01 7.51
N SER A 355 -35.71 -20.81 7.96
CA SER A 355 -36.00 -20.72 9.39
C SER A 355 -35.88 -22.09 10.06
N ARG A 356 -35.35 -22.11 11.29
CA ARG A 356 -35.27 -23.29 12.13
C ARG A 356 -36.15 -23.08 13.38
N GLY A 357 -37.08 -23.99 13.62
CA GLY A 357 -37.86 -23.98 14.85
C GLY A 357 -36.97 -24.23 16.08
N ILE A 358 -36.98 -23.33 17.02
CA ILE A 358 -36.22 -23.44 18.28
C ILE A 358 -37.17 -23.89 19.40
N MET A 359 -37.02 -25.12 19.81
CA MET A 359 -37.81 -25.64 20.96
C MET A 359 -37.25 -25.12 22.29
N GLN A 360 -38.14 -24.84 23.24
CA GLN A 360 -37.79 -24.08 24.46
C GLN A 360 -36.84 -24.84 25.40
N ASN A 361 -36.99 -26.14 25.53
CA ASN A 361 -36.29 -26.98 26.52
C ASN A 361 -35.22 -27.89 25.87
N PHE A 362 -34.87 -27.65 24.61
CA PHE A 362 -33.94 -28.49 23.87
C PHE A 362 -32.77 -27.66 23.34
N VAL A 363 -31.58 -28.28 23.30
CA VAL A 363 -30.38 -27.68 22.74
C VAL A 363 -30.58 -27.43 21.25
N PRO A 364 -30.48 -26.19 20.76
CA PRO A 364 -30.62 -25.91 19.32
C PRO A 364 -29.37 -26.25 18.57
N SER A 365 -29.46 -26.45 17.26
CA SER A 365 -28.30 -26.50 16.39
C SER A 365 -27.80 -25.08 16.13
N VAL A 366 -26.56 -24.83 16.50
CA VAL A 366 -25.83 -23.55 16.19
C VAL A 366 -24.78 -23.72 15.13
N ILE A 367 -24.74 -24.85 14.44
CA ILE A 367 -23.77 -25.13 13.35
C ILE A 367 -23.95 -24.10 12.23
N GLY A 368 -22.85 -23.51 11.77
CA GLY A 368 -22.81 -22.46 10.73
C GLY A 368 -23.00 -21.04 11.28
N MET A 369 -23.36 -20.86 12.55
CA MET A 369 -23.50 -19.52 13.19
C MET A 369 -22.16 -18.89 13.51
N GLY A 370 -22.12 -17.56 13.55
CA GLY A 370 -21.01 -16.82 14.15
C GLY A 370 -20.98 -16.99 15.66
N ALA A 371 -19.82 -16.73 16.30
CA ALA A 371 -19.64 -16.86 17.74
C ALA A 371 -20.71 -16.08 18.53
N LYS A 372 -20.98 -14.83 18.17
CA LYS A 372 -21.93 -13.95 18.85
C LYS A 372 -23.35 -14.55 18.89
N ASP A 373 -23.85 -14.97 17.74
CA ASP A 373 -25.21 -15.51 17.64
C ASP A 373 -25.34 -16.86 18.33
N ALA A 374 -24.32 -17.73 18.16
CA ALA A 374 -24.31 -19.03 18.81
C ALA A 374 -24.29 -18.93 20.35
N VAL A 375 -23.44 -18.05 20.89
CA VAL A 375 -23.34 -17.80 22.34
C VAL A 375 -24.69 -17.24 22.87
N TYR A 376 -25.18 -16.17 22.22
CA TYR A 376 -26.43 -15.55 22.62
C TYR A 376 -27.59 -16.56 22.69
N LEU A 377 -27.76 -17.36 21.62
CA LEU A 377 -28.85 -18.33 21.54
C LEU A 377 -28.74 -19.43 22.59
N LEU A 378 -27.55 -19.95 22.89
CA LEU A 378 -27.36 -21.01 23.86
C LEU A 378 -27.43 -20.50 25.31
N GLU A 379 -26.84 -19.33 25.59
CA GLU A 379 -26.88 -18.73 26.94
C GLU A 379 -28.27 -18.22 27.31
N SER A 380 -29.06 -17.70 26.36
CA SER A 380 -30.45 -17.34 26.57
C SER A 380 -31.31 -18.53 27.00
N LYS A 381 -30.84 -19.77 26.73
CA LYS A 381 -31.49 -21.03 27.18
C LYS A 381 -30.87 -21.61 28.44
N GLY A 382 -29.95 -20.90 29.10
CA GLY A 382 -29.34 -21.28 30.37
C GLY A 382 -28.16 -22.25 30.28
N LEU A 383 -27.56 -22.42 29.08
CA LEU A 383 -26.30 -23.14 28.89
C LEU A 383 -25.12 -22.22 29.14
N LYS A 384 -23.96 -22.78 29.54
CA LYS A 384 -22.67 -22.08 29.53
C LYS A 384 -21.91 -22.45 28.29
N VAL A 385 -21.38 -21.47 27.55
CA VAL A 385 -20.71 -21.73 26.27
C VAL A 385 -19.20 -21.61 26.42
N ASN A 386 -18.48 -22.61 25.93
CA ASN A 386 -17.05 -22.59 25.76
C ASN A 386 -16.69 -22.58 24.26
N LEU A 387 -15.90 -21.59 23.81
CA LEU A 387 -15.51 -21.43 22.40
C LEU A 387 -14.08 -21.93 22.19
N VAL A 388 -13.87 -22.73 21.15
CA VAL A 388 -12.56 -23.19 20.70
C VAL A 388 -12.38 -22.86 19.23
N GLY A 389 -11.40 -22.01 18.91
CA GLY A 389 -11.13 -21.53 17.55
C GLY A 389 -11.82 -20.22 17.20
N VAL A 390 -11.83 -19.82 15.92
CA VAL A 390 -12.40 -18.58 15.39
C VAL A 390 -13.15 -18.86 14.08
N GLY A 391 -14.14 -18.02 13.74
CA GLY A 391 -14.89 -18.13 12.48
C GLY A 391 -16.37 -18.44 12.69
N LYS A 392 -16.84 -19.58 12.18
CA LYS A 392 -18.20 -20.09 12.34
C LYS A 392 -18.21 -21.43 13.08
N VAL A 393 -19.30 -21.75 13.76
CA VAL A 393 -19.43 -23.02 14.48
C VAL A 393 -19.39 -24.19 13.49
N LYS A 394 -18.41 -25.07 13.67
CA LYS A 394 -18.26 -26.30 12.90
C LYS A 394 -18.93 -27.49 13.61
N SER A 395 -18.81 -27.56 14.92
CA SER A 395 -19.41 -28.62 15.74
C SER A 395 -19.75 -28.11 17.15
N GLN A 396 -20.71 -28.80 17.78
CA GLN A 396 -21.12 -28.56 19.17
C GLN A 396 -21.05 -29.87 19.96
N SER A 397 -20.58 -29.81 21.22
CA SER A 397 -20.33 -30.99 22.06
C SER A 397 -21.60 -31.66 22.59
N ILE A 398 -22.74 -30.96 22.56
CA ILE A 398 -24.05 -31.51 22.94
C ILE A 398 -24.92 -31.52 21.69
N ALA A 399 -25.51 -32.67 21.37
CA ALA A 399 -26.29 -32.82 20.17
C ALA A 399 -27.57 -31.96 20.19
N ASN A 400 -27.96 -31.46 19.00
CA ASN A 400 -29.26 -30.79 18.82
C ASN A 400 -30.41 -31.73 19.28
N GLY A 401 -31.42 -31.15 19.93
CA GLY A 401 -32.56 -31.92 20.44
C GLY A 401 -32.33 -32.58 21.81
N THR A 402 -31.14 -32.44 22.42
CA THR A 402 -30.91 -32.88 23.81
C THR A 402 -31.65 -31.98 24.78
N ILE A 403 -32.24 -32.56 25.82
CA ILE A 403 -32.90 -31.79 26.90
C ILE A 403 -31.87 -30.96 27.64
N ILE A 404 -32.16 -29.66 27.78
CA ILE A 404 -31.25 -28.70 28.47
C ILE A 404 -31.32 -28.93 29.97
N ARG A 405 -30.14 -29.05 30.60
CA ARG A 405 -29.94 -28.96 32.04
C ARG A 405 -29.32 -27.62 32.37
N LYS A 406 -29.98 -26.80 33.19
CA LYS A 406 -29.55 -25.46 33.56
C LYS A 406 -28.09 -25.47 34.06
N GLY A 407 -27.27 -24.59 33.52
CA GLY A 407 -25.84 -24.46 33.88
C GLY A 407 -24.91 -25.51 33.24
N GLN A 408 -25.41 -26.39 32.38
CA GLN A 408 -24.60 -27.33 31.60
C GLN A 408 -23.69 -26.58 30.62
N THR A 409 -22.44 -27.01 30.53
CA THR A 409 -21.48 -26.39 29.60
C THR A 409 -21.51 -27.10 28.26
N ILE A 410 -21.61 -26.33 27.19
CA ILE A 410 -21.49 -26.78 25.78
C ILE A 410 -20.22 -26.16 25.16
N THR A 411 -19.38 -27.00 24.54
CA THR A 411 -18.22 -26.54 23.82
C THR A 411 -18.53 -26.46 22.32
N LEU A 412 -18.22 -25.31 21.72
CA LEU A 412 -18.34 -25.06 20.30
C LEU A 412 -16.96 -25.02 19.66
N THR A 413 -16.72 -25.87 18.66
CA THR A 413 -15.50 -25.79 17.82
C THR A 413 -15.79 -24.94 16.62
N MET A 414 -14.95 -23.92 16.40
CA MET A 414 -15.07 -22.95 15.33
C MET A 414 -14.02 -23.18 14.24
N ASN A 415 -14.33 -22.78 12.99
CA ASN A 415 -13.37 -22.79 11.87
C ASN A 415 -13.65 -21.65 10.87
#